data_dea9cab6b22b5b075fdb2a5fb6e6393a
#
_entry.id   dea9cab6b22b5b075fdb2a5fb6e6393a
#
_cell.length_a   1.000
_cell.length_b   1.000
_cell.length_c   1.000
_cell.angle_alpha   90.00
_cell.angle_beta   90.00
_cell.angle_gamma   90.00
#
_symmetry.space_group_name_H-M   'P 1'
#
loop_
_entity.id
_entity.type
_entity.pdbx_description
1 polymer ?
#
loop_
_entity_poly.entity_id
_entity_poly.type
_entity_poly.pdbx_seq_one_letter_code
_entity_poly.pdbx_strand_id
1 'polypeptide(L)'
;ENIKLYDHLNDIANQLLKDGKSVIFDTNFNFRSDRDKLRKIASNNDAKCQVVWVKVDKSLALKRATQNAHLQDTRILGNIPKSDFERMTNNLEPPNEDESPIVVDGTKVTTEYIRKIFGL
;
A
#
# COMPACT_ATOMS: atom_id res chain seq x y z
N GLU A 1 -11.31 10.07 12.60
CA GLU A 1 -11.94 8.73 12.43
C GLU A 1 -10.98 7.71 11.81
N ASN A 2 -10.25 8.08 10.76
CA ASN A 2 -9.25 7.21 10.13
C ASN A 2 -8.05 6.88 11.05
N ILE A 3 -7.62 7.79 11.91
CA ILE A 3 -6.49 7.59 12.83
C ILE A 3 -6.76 6.40 13.77
N LYS A 4 -7.95 6.30 14.32
CA LYS A 4 -8.33 5.19 15.21
C LYS A 4 -8.35 3.84 14.48
N LEU A 5 -8.78 3.82 13.21
CA LEU A 5 -8.75 2.62 12.38
C LEU A 5 -7.31 2.15 12.15
N TYR A 6 -6.43 3.05 11.76
CA TYR A 6 -5.02 2.71 11.51
C TYR A 6 -4.29 2.28 12.78
N ASP A 7 -4.56 2.93 13.91
CA ASP A 7 -3.99 2.50 15.20
C ASP A 7 -4.44 1.08 15.55
N HIS A 8 -5.72 0.77 15.35
CA HIS A 8 -6.25 -0.58 15.56
C HIS A 8 -5.61 -1.62 14.63
N LEU A 9 -5.47 -1.31 13.35
CA LEU A 9 -4.80 -2.19 12.38
C LEU A 9 -3.32 -2.39 12.72
N ASN A 10 -2.64 -1.36 13.19
CA ASN A 10 -1.26 -1.46 13.66
C ASN A 10 -1.14 -2.36 14.89
N ASP A 11 -2.08 -2.29 15.82
CA ASP A 11 -2.12 -3.19 16.99
C ASP A 11 -2.32 -4.65 16.58
N ILE A 12 -3.21 -4.91 15.61
CA ILE A 12 -3.40 -6.25 15.04
C ILE A 12 -2.11 -6.75 14.39
N ALA A 13 -1.46 -5.92 13.56
CA ALA A 13 -0.19 -6.28 12.92
C ALA A 13 0.88 -6.61 13.95
N ASN A 14 1.01 -5.80 15.00
CA ASN A 14 1.94 -6.04 16.10
C ASN A 14 1.69 -7.39 16.79
N GLN A 15 0.42 -7.71 17.07
CA GLN A 15 0.06 -8.98 17.71
C GLN A 15 0.38 -10.18 16.80
N LEU A 16 0.06 -10.10 15.51
CA LEU A 16 0.36 -11.15 14.53
C LEU A 16 1.87 -11.40 14.41
N LEU A 17 2.67 -10.35 14.39
CA LEU A 17 4.14 -10.48 14.36
C LEU A 17 4.69 -11.10 15.64
N LYS A 18 4.15 -10.75 16.81
CA LYS A 18 4.50 -11.42 18.09
C LYS A 18 4.21 -12.90 18.05
N ASP A 19 3.14 -13.30 17.39
CA ASP A 19 2.75 -14.70 17.21
C ASP A 19 3.56 -15.41 16.11
N GLY A 20 4.60 -14.77 15.57
CA GLY A 20 5.48 -15.33 14.53
C GLY A 20 4.85 -15.39 13.14
N LYS A 21 3.77 -14.66 12.91
CA LYS A 21 3.08 -14.63 11.61
C LYS A 21 3.62 -13.52 10.71
N SER A 22 3.57 -13.75 9.41
CA SER A 22 3.83 -12.71 8.40
C SER A 22 2.57 -11.88 8.17
N VAL A 23 2.75 -10.59 7.89
CA VAL A 23 1.66 -9.64 7.68
C VAL A 23 1.84 -8.94 6.35
N ILE A 24 0.78 -8.88 5.55
CA ILE A 24 0.67 -7.98 4.41
C ILE A 24 -0.29 -6.86 4.80
N PHE A 25 0.19 -5.62 4.72
CA PHE A 25 -0.60 -4.44 5.02
C PHE A 25 -0.91 -3.69 3.72
N ASP A 26 -2.14 -3.76 3.27
CA ASP A 26 -2.61 -3.13 2.03
C ASP A 26 -3.40 -1.87 2.33
N THR A 27 -2.79 -0.71 2.04
CA THR A 27 -3.41 0.60 2.19
C THR A 27 -2.62 1.67 1.42
N ASN A 28 -3.13 2.88 1.38
CA ASN A 28 -2.53 3.96 0.61
C ASN A 28 -1.13 4.38 1.10
N PHE A 29 -0.85 4.36 2.38
CA PHE A 29 0.44 4.77 2.98
C PHE A 29 1.08 6.01 2.34
N ASN A 30 0.29 7.03 2.08
CA ASN A 30 0.73 8.25 1.42
C ASN A 30 1.81 9.01 2.20
N PHE A 31 1.82 8.91 3.52
CA PHE A 31 2.77 9.59 4.37
C PHE A 31 3.89 8.66 4.83
N ARG A 32 5.12 9.18 4.76
CA ARG A 32 6.27 8.44 5.28
C ARG A 32 6.13 8.09 6.74
N SER A 33 5.56 8.98 7.55
CA SER A 33 5.33 8.75 8.99
C SER A 33 4.51 7.48 9.26
N ASP A 34 3.53 7.17 8.43
CA ASP A 34 2.71 5.97 8.58
C ASP A 34 3.51 4.70 8.22
N ARG A 35 4.35 4.78 7.20
CA ARG A 35 5.26 3.68 6.84
C ARG A 35 6.33 3.46 7.92
N ASP A 36 6.85 4.54 8.53
CA ASP A 36 7.82 4.47 9.63
C ASP A 36 7.25 3.82 10.88
N LYS A 37 5.98 4.05 11.20
CA LYS A 37 5.30 3.37 12.30
C LYS A 37 5.32 1.85 12.12
N LEU A 38 5.02 1.36 10.92
CA LEU A 38 5.04 -0.08 10.62
C LEU A 38 6.46 -0.66 10.61
N ARG A 39 7.45 0.08 10.11
CA ARG A 39 8.86 -0.33 10.21
C ARG A 39 9.29 -0.50 11.66
N LYS A 40 8.88 0.40 12.53
CA LYS A 40 9.15 0.31 13.97
C LYS A 40 8.48 -0.91 14.61
N ILE A 41 7.23 -1.17 14.27
CA ILE A 41 6.51 -2.37 14.75
C ILE A 41 7.23 -3.64 14.29
N ALA A 42 7.64 -3.71 13.03
CA ALA A 42 8.39 -4.84 12.51
C ALA A 42 9.73 -5.02 13.26
N SER A 43 10.50 -3.96 13.40
CA SER A 43 11.78 -3.97 14.11
C SER A 43 11.63 -4.42 15.56
N ASN A 44 10.60 -3.97 16.26
CA ASN A 44 10.33 -4.37 17.64
C ASN A 44 9.98 -5.86 17.79
N ASN A 45 9.63 -6.53 16.70
CA ASN A 45 9.30 -7.95 16.66
C ASN A 45 10.34 -8.79 15.88
N ASP A 46 11.53 -8.25 15.65
CA ASP A 46 12.61 -8.89 14.88
C ASP A 46 12.15 -9.33 13.46
N ALA A 47 11.17 -8.64 12.91
CA ALA A 47 10.62 -8.90 11.59
C ALA A 47 11.23 -7.99 10.52
N LYS A 48 11.40 -8.54 9.32
CA LYS A 48 11.78 -7.74 8.14
C LYS A 48 10.55 -6.97 7.64
N CYS A 49 10.75 -5.71 7.26
CA CYS A 49 9.73 -4.88 6.66
C CYS A 49 10.13 -4.53 5.21
N GLN A 50 9.23 -4.74 4.29
CA GLN A 50 9.44 -4.40 2.89
C GLN A 50 8.31 -3.50 2.39
N VAL A 51 8.67 -2.34 1.87
CA VAL A 51 7.74 -1.46 1.15
C VAL A 51 7.60 -1.96 -0.28
N VAL A 52 6.36 -2.17 -0.71
CA VAL A 52 6.02 -2.49 -2.10
C VAL A 52 5.23 -1.31 -2.66
N TRP A 53 5.75 -0.70 -3.72
CA TRP A 53 5.12 0.45 -4.35
C TRP A 53 4.60 0.09 -5.73
N VAL A 54 3.28 -0.03 -5.84
CA VAL A 54 2.62 -0.28 -7.13
C VAL A 54 2.43 1.05 -7.86
N LYS A 55 3.05 1.20 -9.02
CA LYS A 55 3.01 2.41 -9.83
C LYS A 55 2.33 2.21 -11.17
N VAL A 56 1.55 3.21 -11.56
CA VAL A 56 1.04 3.38 -12.93
C VAL A 56 1.10 4.86 -13.29
N ASP A 57 0.97 5.18 -14.57
CA ASP A 57 0.84 6.58 -15.00
C ASP A 57 -0.35 7.25 -14.31
N LYS A 58 -0.19 8.53 -13.94
CA LYS A 58 -1.23 9.31 -13.26
C LYS A 58 -2.55 9.30 -14.04
N SER A 59 -2.51 9.41 -15.35
CA SER A 59 -3.70 9.39 -16.21
C SER A 59 -4.45 8.04 -16.13
N LEU A 60 -3.73 6.94 -16.12
CA LEU A 60 -4.30 5.60 -15.98
C LEU A 60 -4.84 5.39 -14.56
N ALA A 61 -4.13 5.84 -13.53
CA ALA A 61 -4.58 5.79 -12.16
C ALA A 61 -5.87 6.58 -11.95
N LEU A 62 -5.94 7.79 -12.51
CA LEU A 62 -7.14 8.63 -12.49
C LEU A 62 -8.33 7.93 -13.14
N LYS A 63 -8.13 7.37 -14.33
CA LYS A 63 -9.18 6.63 -15.04
C LYS A 63 -9.69 5.44 -14.22
N ARG A 64 -8.78 4.65 -13.67
CA ARG A 64 -9.14 3.51 -12.81
C ARG A 64 -9.87 3.92 -11.56
N ALA A 65 -9.51 5.04 -10.94
CA ALA A 65 -10.09 5.52 -9.70
C ALA A 65 -11.48 6.14 -9.90
N THR A 66 -11.70 6.83 -11.01
CA THR A 66 -12.90 7.67 -11.23
C THR A 66 -13.93 7.04 -12.15
N GLN A 67 -13.60 5.94 -12.84
CA GLN A 67 -14.48 5.33 -13.85
C GLN A 67 -14.59 3.83 -13.67
N ASN A 68 -15.75 3.29 -14.08
CA ASN A 68 -15.96 1.84 -14.22
C ASN A 68 -15.67 1.00 -12.97
N ALA A 69 -15.93 1.54 -11.78
CA ALA A 69 -15.75 0.80 -10.52
C ALA A 69 -16.53 -0.53 -10.52
N HIS A 70 -17.69 -0.58 -11.15
CA HIS A 70 -18.54 -1.77 -11.25
C HIS A 70 -17.91 -2.90 -12.09
N LEU A 71 -16.88 -2.62 -12.89
CA LEU A 71 -16.15 -3.63 -13.66
C LEU A 71 -14.95 -4.22 -12.90
N GLN A 72 -14.72 -3.79 -11.66
CA GLN A 72 -13.60 -4.22 -10.84
C GLN A 72 -14.11 -5.03 -9.65
N ASP A 73 -13.99 -6.34 -9.70
CA ASP A 73 -14.52 -7.27 -8.69
C ASP A 73 -13.98 -7.03 -7.27
N THR A 74 -12.77 -6.48 -7.18
CA THR A 74 -12.12 -6.20 -5.89
C THR A 74 -12.47 -4.84 -5.30
N ARG A 75 -13.27 -4.04 -5.98
CA ARG A 75 -13.55 -2.66 -5.57
C ARG A 75 -14.79 -2.56 -4.71
N ILE A 76 -14.59 -2.27 -3.44
CA ILE A 76 -15.68 -2.10 -2.46
C ILE A 76 -16.34 -0.72 -2.59
N LEU A 77 -15.54 0.33 -2.79
CA LEU A 77 -16.02 1.69 -2.99
C LEU A 77 -16.34 1.93 -4.47
N GLY A 78 -17.35 2.75 -4.73
CA GLY A 78 -17.68 3.20 -6.07
C GLY A 78 -16.58 4.08 -6.70
N ASN A 79 -16.93 4.80 -7.76
CA ASN A 79 -16.01 5.76 -8.37
C ASN A 79 -15.62 6.85 -7.36
N ILE A 80 -14.32 7.13 -7.30
CA ILE A 80 -13.79 8.22 -6.46
C ILE A 80 -13.94 9.54 -7.23
N PRO A 81 -14.43 10.63 -6.61
CA PRO A 81 -14.43 11.94 -7.24
C PRO A 81 -13.01 12.36 -7.67
N LYS A 82 -12.90 13.02 -8.82
CA LYS A 82 -11.61 13.50 -9.35
C LYS A 82 -10.87 14.38 -8.34
N SER A 83 -11.59 15.25 -7.62
CA SER A 83 -11.00 16.12 -6.60
C SER A 83 -10.36 15.34 -5.45
N ASP A 84 -10.97 14.23 -5.04
CA ASP A 84 -10.41 13.35 -4.00
C ASP A 84 -9.17 12.63 -4.51
N PHE A 85 -9.18 12.15 -5.75
CA PHE A 85 -8.00 11.57 -6.39
C PHE A 85 -6.82 12.54 -6.43
N GLU A 86 -7.08 13.78 -6.87
CA GLU A 86 -6.04 14.82 -6.94
C GLU A 86 -5.47 15.17 -5.57
N ARG A 87 -6.33 15.30 -4.56
CA ARG A 87 -5.89 15.51 -3.17
C ARG A 87 -5.01 14.37 -2.68
N MET A 88 -5.41 13.13 -2.88
CA MET A 88 -4.63 11.95 -2.48
C MET A 88 -3.28 11.89 -3.20
N THR A 89 -3.26 12.21 -4.49
CA THR A 89 -2.03 12.23 -5.29
C THR A 89 -1.07 13.33 -4.82
N ASN A 90 -1.60 14.51 -4.50
CA ASN A 90 -0.78 15.63 -4.01
C ASN A 90 -0.23 15.37 -2.60
N ASN A 91 -0.91 14.56 -1.79
CA ASN A 91 -0.46 14.19 -0.45
C ASN A 91 0.55 13.04 -0.44
N LEU A 92 0.78 12.38 -1.57
CA LEU A 92 1.73 11.28 -1.63
C LEU A 92 3.16 11.77 -1.38
N GLU A 93 3.77 11.23 -0.35
CA GLU A 93 5.22 11.27 -0.13
C GLU A 93 5.83 9.99 -0.71
N PRO A 94 6.44 10.04 -1.91
CA PRO A 94 6.97 8.83 -2.56
C PRO A 94 7.99 8.13 -1.67
N PRO A 95 8.00 6.78 -1.62
CA PRO A 95 9.07 6.06 -0.96
C PRO A 95 10.44 6.44 -1.54
N ASN A 96 11.38 6.81 -0.66
CA ASN A 96 12.73 7.17 -1.03
C ASN A 96 13.65 5.94 -1.11
N GLU A 97 14.86 6.12 -1.62
CA GLU A 97 15.86 5.06 -1.73
C GLU A 97 16.20 4.42 -0.37
N ASP A 98 16.22 5.22 0.71
CA ASP A 98 16.46 4.72 2.07
C ASP A 98 15.36 3.79 2.59
N GLU A 99 14.18 3.83 2.00
CA GLU A 99 13.10 2.87 2.26
C GLU A 99 13.24 1.57 1.46
N SER A 100 14.17 1.53 0.50
CA SER A 100 14.41 0.38 -0.39
C SER A 100 13.13 -0.23 -0.98
N PRO A 101 12.25 0.57 -1.60
CA PRO A 101 10.98 0.06 -2.08
C PRO A 101 11.16 -0.92 -3.24
N ILE A 102 10.39 -2.00 -3.24
CA ILE A 102 10.18 -2.80 -4.45
C ILE A 102 9.10 -2.10 -5.29
N VAL A 103 9.48 -1.64 -6.46
CA VAL A 103 8.56 -0.96 -7.38
C VAL A 103 7.92 -1.99 -8.31
N VAL A 104 6.60 -2.05 -8.30
CA VAL A 104 5.78 -2.93 -9.13
C VAL A 104 5.09 -2.11 -10.21
N ASP A 105 5.25 -2.52 -11.47
CA ASP A 105 4.49 -1.93 -12.57
C ASP A 105 3.04 -2.43 -12.52
N GLY A 106 2.12 -1.54 -12.14
CA GLY A 106 0.70 -1.86 -11.98
C GLY A 106 -0.04 -2.17 -13.29
N THR A 107 0.64 -2.08 -14.45
CA THR A 107 0.10 -2.50 -15.74
C THR A 107 0.45 -3.95 -16.10
N LYS A 108 1.38 -4.56 -15.37
CA LYS A 108 1.95 -5.88 -15.68
C LYS A 108 1.75 -6.92 -14.57
N VAL A 109 0.79 -6.70 -13.67
CA VAL A 109 0.60 -7.56 -12.49
C VAL A 109 0.06 -8.92 -12.93
N THR A 110 0.97 -9.90 -13.01
CA THR A 110 0.68 -11.32 -13.24
C THR A 110 1.40 -12.14 -12.16
N THR A 111 0.96 -13.35 -11.93
CA THR A 111 1.62 -14.25 -10.98
C THR A 111 3.10 -14.46 -11.33
N GLU A 112 3.42 -14.63 -12.59
CA GLU A 112 4.79 -14.81 -13.08
C GLU A 112 5.65 -13.58 -12.82
N TYR A 113 5.14 -12.38 -13.14
CA TYR A 113 5.84 -11.12 -12.90
C TYR A 113 6.11 -10.91 -11.42
N ILE A 114 5.12 -11.14 -10.56
CA ILE A 114 5.28 -11.00 -9.11
C ILE A 114 6.30 -11.99 -8.56
N ARG A 115 6.24 -13.26 -8.97
CA ARG A 115 7.24 -14.25 -8.56
C ARG A 115 8.65 -13.83 -8.93
N LYS A 116 8.84 -13.34 -10.16
CA LYS A 116 10.14 -12.86 -10.64
C LYS A 116 10.69 -11.71 -9.79
N ILE A 117 9.86 -10.70 -9.51
CA ILE A 117 10.27 -9.52 -8.72
C ILE A 117 10.65 -9.89 -7.29
N PHE A 118 9.91 -10.79 -6.67
CA PHE A 118 10.15 -11.20 -5.27
C PHE A 118 11.11 -12.39 -5.13
N GLY A 119 11.62 -12.92 -6.22
CA GLY A 119 12.55 -14.06 -6.18
C GLY A 119 11.91 -15.37 -5.73
N LEU A 120 10.63 -15.56 -6.04
CA LEU A 120 9.86 -16.75 -5.64
C LEU A 120 9.85 -17.83 -6.72
#